data_5c8c80e9b32f4fceb5df2a6a1d9fd301
#
_entry.id   5c8c80e9b32f4fceb5df2a6a1d9fd301
#
_cell.length_a   1.000
_cell.length_b   1.000
_cell.length_c   1.000
_cell.angle_alpha   90.00
_cell.angle_beta   90.00
_cell.angle_gamma   90.00
#
_symmetry.space_group_name_H-M   'P 1'
#
loop_
_entity.id
_entity.type
_entity.pdbx_description
1 polymer ?
#
loop_
_entity_poly.entity_id
_entity_poly.type
_entity_poly.pdbx_seq_one_letter_code
_entity_poly.pdbx_strand_id
1 'polypeptide(L)'
;GSYLLMQRDLRKHHGGEWEVTAGGSALQGENGLEAAIRELKEETGLNADKMKEITRVVHDGHHSLYIIYLCVSDFDKNSVVLQEGETIDYKWVDKETFEKIDENELAARRTLEAIREYNL
;
A
#
# COMPACT_ATOMS: atom_id res chain seq x y z
N GLY A 1 17.09 1.39 -2.45
CA GLY A 1 15.77 1.50 -1.89
C GLY A 1 15.12 0.19 -1.53
N SER A 2 14.30 0.26 -0.53
CA SER A 2 13.51 -0.87 -0.07
C SER A 2 12.04 -0.57 -0.21
N TYR A 3 11.26 -1.62 -0.42
CA TYR A 3 9.80 -1.55 -0.50
C TYR A 3 9.19 -2.18 0.74
N LEU A 4 8.19 -1.53 1.31
CA LEU A 4 7.46 -2.05 2.46
C LEU A 4 6.33 -2.96 1.99
N LEU A 5 6.28 -4.16 2.56
CA LEU A 5 5.17 -5.09 2.38
C LEU A 5 4.49 -5.32 3.72
N MET A 6 3.16 -5.28 3.71
CA MET A 6 2.33 -5.51 4.91
C MET A 6 1.51 -6.78 4.69
N GLN A 7 1.49 -7.67 5.68
CA GLN A 7 0.70 -8.90 5.62
C GLN A 7 -0.69 -8.66 6.20
N ARG A 8 -1.72 -9.02 5.43
CA ARG A 8 -3.12 -8.86 5.85
C ARG A 8 -3.48 -9.81 6.98
N ASP A 9 -4.26 -9.32 7.93
CA ASP A 9 -4.80 -10.15 9.01
C ASP A 9 -5.58 -11.32 8.41
N LEU A 10 -5.45 -12.50 9.01
CA LEU A 10 -6.07 -13.73 8.50
C LEU A 10 -7.59 -13.66 8.44
N ARG A 11 -8.21 -12.77 9.21
CA ARG A 11 -9.67 -12.58 9.24
C ARG A 11 -10.20 -11.74 8.08
N LYS A 12 -9.32 -11.09 7.34
CA LYS A 12 -9.70 -10.23 6.22
C LYS A 12 -9.89 -11.03 4.93
N HIS A 13 -10.59 -10.42 3.96
CA HIS A 13 -10.59 -10.91 2.59
C HIS A 13 -9.14 -10.93 2.09
N HIS A 14 -8.73 -12.01 1.45
CA HIS A 14 -7.32 -12.26 1.10
C HIS A 14 -6.38 -12.27 2.31
N GLY A 15 -6.85 -12.78 3.45
CA GLY A 15 -6.05 -12.88 4.67
C GLY A 15 -4.76 -13.67 4.47
N GLY A 16 -3.68 -13.21 5.10
CA GLY A 16 -2.36 -13.82 4.98
C GLY A 16 -1.57 -13.40 3.76
N GLU A 17 -2.21 -12.80 2.76
CA GLU A 17 -1.50 -12.26 1.59
C GLU A 17 -0.77 -10.96 1.93
N TRP A 18 0.25 -10.65 1.16
CA TRP A 18 1.04 -9.45 1.34
C TRP A 18 0.54 -8.32 0.45
N GLU A 19 0.61 -7.10 0.94
CA GLU A 19 0.21 -5.88 0.23
C GLU A 19 1.39 -4.94 0.09
N VAL A 20 1.50 -4.31 -1.08
CA VAL A 20 2.51 -3.28 -1.33
C VAL A 20 1.96 -1.88 -1.04
N THR A 21 0.69 -1.78 -0.70
CA THR A 21 0.00 -0.51 -0.50
C THR A 21 -0.66 -0.43 0.86
N ALA A 22 -0.78 0.78 1.35
CA ALA A 22 -1.69 1.14 2.43
C ALA A 22 -2.81 1.97 1.80
N GLY A 23 -4.04 1.72 2.18
CA GLY A 23 -5.12 2.47 1.55
C GLY A 23 -6.49 2.22 2.16
N GLY A 24 -7.41 3.05 1.78
CA GLY A 24 -8.80 3.00 2.20
C GLY A 24 -9.58 4.09 1.49
N SER A 25 -10.79 4.33 1.97
CA SER A 25 -11.66 5.35 1.41
C SER A 25 -11.41 6.72 2.03
N ALA A 26 -11.49 7.76 1.23
CA ALA A 26 -11.43 9.12 1.73
C ALA A 26 -12.65 9.42 2.61
N LEU A 27 -12.42 10.15 3.69
CA LEU A 27 -13.49 10.65 4.55
C LEU A 27 -14.10 11.90 3.93
N GLN A 28 -15.33 12.22 4.33
CA GLN A 28 -15.99 13.43 3.85
C GLN A 28 -15.15 14.67 4.15
N GLY A 29 -14.91 15.49 3.13
CA GLY A 29 -14.08 16.70 3.26
C GLY A 29 -12.59 16.48 3.04
N GLU A 30 -12.17 15.22 2.88
CA GLU A 30 -10.79 14.82 2.67
C GLU A 30 -10.51 14.70 1.17
N ASN A 31 -9.39 15.26 0.68
CA ASN A 31 -8.97 14.99 -0.70
C ASN A 31 -8.16 13.68 -0.76
N GLY A 32 -7.84 13.22 -1.98
CA GLY A 32 -7.14 11.95 -2.18
C GLY A 32 -5.78 11.89 -1.48
N LEU A 33 -5.00 12.97 -1.53
CA LEU A 33 -3.69 13.05 -0.89
C LEU A 33 -3.79 12.98 0.63
N GLU A 34 -4.73 13.73 1.21
CA GLU A 34 -4.97 13.71 2.65
C GLU A 34 -5.38 12.31 3.12
N ALA A 35 -6.25 11.65 2.36
CA ALA A 35 -6.67 10.29 2.65
C ALA A 35 -5.48 9.31 2.61
N ALA A 36 -4.62 9.42 1.60
CA ALA A 36 -3.46 8.55 1.45
C ALA A 36 -2.48 8.70 2.62
N ILE A 37 -2.22 9.93 3.05
CA ILE A 37 -1.34 10.21 4.18
C ILE A 37 -1.92 9.65 5.48
N ARG A 38 -3.21 9.85 5.70
CA ARG A 38 -3.92 9.34 6.88
C ARG A 38 -3.90 7.82 6.92
N GLU A 39 -4.24 7.17 5.82
CA GLU A 39 -4.29 5.70 5.73
C GLU A 39 -2.91 5.08 5.93
N LEU A 40 -1.86 5.69 5.39
CA LEU A 40 -0.49 5.22 5.60
C LEU A 40 -0.15 5.22 7.09
N LYS A 41 -0.48 6.30 7.79
CA LYS A 41 -0.21 6.40 9.21
C LYS A 41 -1.02 5.40 10.03
N GLU A 42 -2.30 5.22 9.72
CA GLU A 42 -3.16 4.27 10.42
C GLU A 42 -2.67 2.82 10.25
N GLU A 43 -2.29 2.44 9.05
CA GLU A 43 -1.93 1.05 8.75
C GLU A 43 -0.47 0.72 9.04
N THR A 44 0.44 1.68 8.98
CA THR A 44 1.87 1.42 9.15
C THR A 44 2.53 2.21 10.27
N GLY A 45 1.87 3.21 10.79
CA GLY A 45 2.47 4.13 11.77
C GLY A 45 3.43 5.14 11.16
N LEU A 46 3.67 5.09 9.85
CA LEU A 46 4.61 5.99 9.18
C LEU A 46 3.97 7.32 8.86
N ASN A 47 4.74 8.40 9.04
CA ASN A 47 4.32 9.76 8.69
C ASN A 47 4.96 10.17 7.37
N ALA A 48 4.14 10.57 6.41
CA ALA A 48 4.60 11.09 5.14
C ALA A 48 4.19 12.55 4.99
N ASP A 49 5.15 13.40 4.64
CA ASP A 49 4.88 14.82 4.36
C ASP A 49 4.50 15.01 2.91
N LYS A 50 5.03 14.16 2.04
CA LYS A 50 4.86 14.28 0.60
C LYS A 50 4.61 12.94 -0.04
N MET A 51 3.69 12.93 -0.99
CA MET A 51 3.42 11.78 -1.84
C MET A 51 3.23 12.26 -3.27
N LYS A 52 3.63 11.43 -4.23
CA LYS A 52 3.45 11.71 -5.64
C LYS A 52 2.37 10.79 -6.21
N GLU A 53 1.35 11.36 -6.83
CA GLU A 53 0.37 10.56 -7.56
C GLU A 53 1.04 9.94 -8.78
N ILE A 54 1.01 8.63 -8.90
CA ILE A 54 1.64 7.92 -10.01
C ILE A 54 0.64 7.43 -11.04
N THR A 55 -0.56 7.05 -10.61
CA THR A 55 -1.59 6.61 -11.55
C THR A 55 -2.96 6.57 -10.89
N ARG A 56 -3.99 6.43 -11.72
CA ARG A 56 -5.37 6.23 -11.29
C ARG A 56 -5.89 4.95 -11.93
N VAL A 57 -6.55 4.11 -11.15
CA VAL A 57 -7.10 2.85 -11.61
C VAL A 57 -8.62 2.88 -11.42
N VAL A 58 -9.36 2.67 -12.52
CA VAL A 58 -10.82 2.56 -12.46
C VAL A 58 -11.17 1.09 -12.30
N HIS A 59 -11.94 0.78 -11.26
CA HIS A 59 -12.44 -0.57 -11.03
C HIS A 59 -13.88 -0.65 -11.56
N ASP A 60 -14.04 -1.16 -12.78
CA ASP A 60 -15.31 -1.16 -13.50
C ASP A 60 -16.43 -1.88 -12.75
N GLY A 61 -16.14 -2.97 -12.08
CA GLY A 61 -17.14 -3.75 -11.35
C GLY A 61 -17.77 -3.04 -10.17
N HIS A 62 -17.12 -2.01 -9.63
CA HIS A 62 -17.56 -1.28 -8.44
C HIS A 62 -17.72 0.21 -8.69
N HIS A 63 -17.51 0.67 -9.89
CA HIS A 63 -17.51 2.11 -10.24
C HIS A 63 -16.61 2.93 -9.33
N SER A 64 -15.51 2.32 -8.86
CA SER A 64 -14.56 2.94 -7.93
C SER A 64 -13.34 3.45 -8.65
N LEU A 65 -12.83 4.58 -8.19
CA LEU A 65 -11.57 5.15 -8.66
C LEU A 65 -10.54 5.00 -7.55
N TYR A 66 -9.42 4.34 -7.87
CA TYR A 66 -8.28 4.23 -6.96
C TYR A 66 -7.17 5.15 -7.45
N ILE A 67 -6.69 6.02 -6.58
CA ILE A 67 -5.55 6.88 -6.86
C ILE A 67 -4.37 6.29 -6.10
N ILE A 68 -3.28 6.03 -6.82
CA ILE A 68 -2.09 5.43 -6.24
C ILE A 68 -1.03 6.51 -6.07
N TYR A 69 -0.54 6.66 -4.85
CA TYR A 69 0.51 7.62 -4.50
C TYR A 69 1.79 6.88 -4.13
N LEU A 70 2.91 7.42 -4.56
CA LEU A 70 4.23 6.94 -4.16
C LEU A 70 4.74 7.79 -3.01
N CYS A 71 5.11 7.15 -1.92
CA CYS A 71 5.78 7.79 -0.80
C CYS A 71 7.21 7.27 -0.72
N VAL A 72 8.18 8.17 -0.85
CA VAL A 72 9.61 7.84 -0.74
C VAL A 72 10.20 8.71 0.35
N SER A 73 10.80 8.09 1.36
CA SER A 73 11.41 8.81 2.47
C SER A 73 12.40 7.91 3.20
N ASP A 74 13.24 8.52 4.01
CA ASP A 74 14.17 7.81 4.88
C ASP A 74 13.48 7.40 6.18
N PHE A 75 12.60 6.41 6.09
CA PHE A 75 11.94 5.88 7.26
C PHE A 75 12.87 4.98 8.07
N ASP A 76 12.73 5.03 9.39
CA ASP A 76 13.30 4.01 10.24
C ASP A 76 12.51 2.70 10.00
N LYS A 77 13.19 1.69 9.47
CA LYS A 77 12.56 0.42 9.11
C LYS A 77 11.96 -0.32 10.31
N ASN A 78 12.38 0.01 11.52
CA ASN A 78 11.86 -0.57 12.74
C ASN A 78 10.71 0.23 13.35
N SER A 79 10.30 1.32 12.72
CA SER A 79 9.24 2.19 13.24
C SER A 79 7.83 1.81 12.77
N VAL A 80 7.71 0.76 11.96
CA VAL A 80 6.39 0.30 11.50
C VAL A 80 5.56 -0.23 12.66
N VAL A 81 4.34 0.26 12.78
CA VAL A 81 3.38 -0.17 13.80
C VAL A 81 2.19 -0.82 13.10
N LEU A 82 1.94 -2.07 13.44
CA LEU A 82 0.84 -2.84 12.86
C LEU A 82 -0.50 -2.33 13.39
N GLN A 83 -1.48 -2.22 12.51
CA GLN A 83 -2.85 -1.88 12.89
C GLN A 83 -3.60 -3.15 13.28
N GLU A 84 -4.04 -3.24 14.52
CA GLU A 84 -4.75 -4.40 15.03
C GLU A 84 -6.01 -4.68 14.20
N GLY A 85 -6.20 -5.93 13.82
CA GLY A 85 -7.33 -6.36 13.00
C GLY A 85 -7.14 -6.14 11.51
N GLU A 86 -6.11 -5.41 11.09
CA GLU A 86 -5.84 -5.10 9.69
C GLU A 86 -4.59 -5.81 9.17
N THR A 87 -3.49 -5.75 9.92
CA THR A 87 -2.21 -6.32 9.53
C THR A 87 -1.58 -7.11 10.67
N ILE A 88 -0.84 -8.16 10.33
CA ILE A 88 -0.19 -9.05 11.31
C ILE A 88 1.32 -9.09 11.23
N ASP A 89 1.90 -8.60 10.14
CA ASP A 89 3.35 -8.58 9.95
C ASP A 89 3.74 -7.55 8.89
N TYR A 90 5.02 -7.24 8.82
CA TYR A 90 5.59 -6.40 7.79
C TYR A 90 6.99 -6.86 7.43
N LYS A 91 7.45 -6.52 6.22
CA LYS A 91 8.83 -6.74 5.82
C LYS A 91 9.26 -5.68 4.81
N TRP A 92 10.56 -5.39 4.80
CA TRP A 92 11.16 -4.53 3.79
C TRP A 92 11.92 -5.42 2.81
N VAL A 93 11.70 -5.22 1.53
CA VAL A 93 12.37 -5.98 0.47
C VAL A 93 13.08 -5.05 -0.49
N ASP A 94 14.17 -5.52 -1.11
CA ASP A 94 14.84 -4.74 -2.14
C ASP A 94 14.08 -4.84 -3.48
N LYS A 95 14.52 -4.03 -4.45
CA LYS A 95 13.87 -3.99 -5.77
C LYS A 95 13.89 -5.35 -6.47
N GLU A 96 15.02 -6.04 -6.42
CA GLU A 96 15.15 -7.36 -7.05
C GLU A 96 14.19 -8.37 -6.47
N THR A 97 14.11 -8.45 -5.14
CA THR A 97 13.16 -9.32 -4.44
C THR A 97 11.73 -8.95 -4.77
N PHE A 98 11.41 -7.66 -4.79
CA PHE A 98 10.08 -7.16 -5.14
C PHE A 98 9.67 -7.57 -6.55
N GLU A 99 10.55 -7.47 -7.51
CA GLU A 99 10.28 -7.84 -8.90
C GLU A 99 10.05 -9.33 -9.08
N LYS A 100 10.60 -10.17 -8.20
CA LYS A 100 10.48 -11.63 -8.24
C LYS A 100 9.35 -12.19 -7.41
N ILE A 101 8.62 -11.36 -6.67
CA ILE A 101 7.51 -11.83 -5.85
C ILE A 101 6.44 -12.47 -6.72
N ASP A 102 5.99 -13.66 -6.32
CA ASP A 102 4.89 -14.36 -6.95
C ASP A 102 3.60 -13.55 -6.74
N GLU A 103 2.91 -13.24 -7.83
CA GLU A 103 1.65 -12.50 -7.79
C GLU A 103 0.59 -13.18 -6.92
N ASN A 104 0.66 -14.50 -6.76
CA ASN A 104 -0.26 -15.26 -5.92
C ASN A 104 -0.08 -14.97 -4.42
N GLU A 105 1.07 -14.44 -4.03
CA GLU A 105 1.33 -14.05 -2.64
C GLU A 105 0.85 -12.64 -2.32
N LEU A 106 0.46 -11.89 -3.34
CA LEU A 106 0.09 -10.49 -3.22
C LEU A 106 -1.41 -10.26 -3.38
N ALA A 107 -1.95 -9.44 -2.50
CA ALA A 107 -3.29 -8.89 -2.66
C ALA A 107 -3.25 -7.72 -3.66
N ALA A 108 -4.41 -7.38 -4.22
CA ALA A 108 -4.56 -6.22 -5.12
C ALA A 108 -3.63 -6.27 -6.34
N ARG A 109 -3.74 -7.33 -7.14
CA ARG A 109 -2.91 -7.52 -8.34
C ARG A 109 -2.93 -6.35 -9.32
N ARG A 110 -4.07 -5.69 -9.50
CA ARG A 110 -4.19 -4.53 -10.40
C ARG A 110 -3.31 -3.37 -9.95
N THR A 111 -3.22 -3.17 -8.65
CA THR A 111 -2.34 -2.15 -8.08
C THR A 111 -0.88 -2.49 -8.35
N LEU A 112 -0.53 -3.78 -8.21
CA LEU A 112 0.83 -4.24 -8.51
C LEU A 112 1.18 -4.01 -9.98
N GLU A 113 0.27 -4.35 -10.90
CA GLU A 113 0.47 -4.12 -12.33
C GLU A 113 0.69 -2.64 -12.64
N ALA A 114 -0.10 -1.76 -12.04
CA ALA A 114 0.03 -0.31 -12.21
C ALA A 114 1.40 0.19 -11.70
N ILE A 115 1.86 -0.33 -10.58
CA ILE A 115 3.16 0.02 -10.01
C ILE A 115 4.30 -0.45 -10.94
N ARG A 116 4.20 -1.64 -11.47
CA ARG A 116 5.19 -2.19 -12.41
C ARG A 116 5.25 -1.40 -13.71
N GLU A 117 4.08 -0.98 -14.23
CA GLU A 117 4.01 -0.14 -15.42
C GLU A 117 4.68 1.21 -15.22
N TYR A 118 4.59 1.76 -14.02
CA TYR A 118 5.27 3.01 -13.68
C TYR A 118 6.78 2.85 -13.61
N ASN A 119 7.29 1.64 -13.56
CA ASN A 119 8.72 1.31 -13.55
C ASN A 119 9.45 1.87 -12.32
N LEU A 120 8.92 1.59 -11.16
CA LEU A 120 9.55 1.99 -9.88
C LEU A 120 10.83 1.21 -9.59
#